data_bf151e66ebd80cf6de917cf4facb1a42
#
_entry.id   bf151e66ebd80cf6de917cf4facb1a42
#
_cell.length_a   1.000
_cell.length_b   1.000
_cell.length_c   1.000
_cell.angle_alpha   90.00
_cell.angle_beta   90.00
_cell.angle_gamma   90.00
#
_symmetry.space_group_name_H-M   'P 1'
#
loop_
_entity.id
_entity.type
_entity.pdbx_description
1 polymer ?
#
loop_
_entity_poly.entity_id
_entity_poly.type
_entity_poly.pdbx_seq_one_letter_code
_entity_poly.pdbx_strand_id
1 'polypeptide(L)'
;WNGPISGVSVGLIDGEFIINPTKKQRELSQMAVTVASTDSRIAMIEAGANIVPDDVMYNGIMAGHEANQKIIEFIKQAQREIGKPKFEYPSNKPAKEMFEGIRDFAIEDIKLALDTDDKNVRDARLQPIIDAVHEKFDEQCEDNTAVLDEVMYKLQKKIVRNWLYEGKRVDGRGIDEIRPLAAEVGVLPRVHGSGIFTRGQTLSLIHISEPT
;
A
#
# COMPACT_ATOMS: atom_id res chain seq x y z
N TRP A 1 -7.63 -2.93 16.08
CA TRP A 1 -8.53 -3.74 15.24
C TRP A 1 -9.86 -3.02 15.04
N ASN A 2 -10.18 -2.68 13.78
CA ASN A 2 -11.34 -1.83 13.45
C ASN A 2 -12.54 -2.62 12.93
N GLY A 3 -12.62 -3.89 13.21
CA GLY A 3 -13.69 -4.78 12.79
C GLY A 3 -13.19 -6.09 12.16
N PRO A 4 -14.07 -7.07 11.95
CA PRO A 4 -13.71 -8.35 11.38
C PRO A 4 -13.31 -8.23 9.90
N ILE A 5 -12.32 -9.03 9.53
CA ILE A 5 -11.94 -9.31 8.14
C ILE A 5 -12.14 -10.80 7.91
N SER A 6 -12.64 -11.15 6.74
CA SER A 6 -12.71 -12.53 6.26
C SER A 6 -12.02 -12.66 4.91
N GLY A 7 -11.50 -13.84 4.63
CA GLY A 7 -10.91 -14.17 3.32
C GLY A 7 -11.40 -15.53 2.84
N VAL A 8 -11.73 -15.63 1.56
CA VAL A 8 -12.09 -16.86 0.87
C VAL A 8 -11.33 -16.98 -0.44
N SER A 9 -11.12 -18.21 -0.88
CA SER A 9 -10.68 -18.52 -2.24
C SER A 9 -11.89 -18.76 -3.14
N VAL A 10 -11.79 -18.35 -4.41
CA VAL A 10 -12.82 -18.55 -5.43
C VAL A 10 -12.18 -19.22 -6.63
N GLY A 11 -12.77 -20.32 -7.05
CA GLY A 11 -12.46 -21.00 -8.31
C GLY A 11 -13.58 -20.85 -9.34
N LEU A 12 -13.28 -21.15 -10.60
CA LEU A 12 -14.25 -21.18 -11.70
C LEU A 12 -14.16 -22.54 -12.39
N ILE A 13 -15.23 -23.33 -12.35
CA ILE A 13 -15.33 -24.65 -12.97
C ILE A 13 -16.66 -24.71 -13.74
N ASP A 14 -16.61 -25.04 -15.01
CA ASP A 14 -17.78 -25.15 -15.88
C ASP A 14 -18.73 -23.93 -15.84
N GLY A 15 -18.15 -22.73 -15.66
CA GLY A 15 -18.89 -21.48 -15.58
C GLY A 15 -19.47 -21.17 -14.19
N GLU A 16 -19.26 -22.00 -13.18
CA GLU A 16 -19.74 -21.79 -11.81
C GLU A 16 -18.61 -21.36 -10.87
N PHE A 17 -18.91 -20.41 -9.98
CA PHE A 17 -17.98 -19.99 -8.94
C PHE A 17 -18.04 -20.93 -7.73
N ILE A 18 -16.89 -21.49 -7.37
CA ILE A 18 -16.75 -22.39 -6.22
C ILE A 18 -16.00 -21.66 -5.12
N ILE A 19 -16.67 -21.44 -3.99
CA ILE A 19 -16.07 -20.85 -2.80
C ILE A 19 -15.25 -21.88 -2.04
N ASN A 20 -14.02 -21.57 -1.71
CA ASN A 20 -13.06 -22.43 -1.02
C ASN A 20 -12.90 -23.80 -1.71
N PRO A 21 -12.50 -23.83 -2.98
CA PRO A 21 -12.40 -25.07 -3.75
C PRO A 21 -11.42 -26.05 -3.09
N THR A 22 -11.80 -27.34 -3.08
CA THR A 22 -10.92 -28.45 -2.66
C THR A 22 -9.71 -28.58 -3.57
N LYS A 23 -8.70 -29.34 -3.17
CA LYS A 23 -7.50 -29.59 -4.00
C LYS A 23 -7.86 -30.08 -5.42
N LYS A 24 -8.77 -31.06 -5.53
CA LYS A 24 -9.20 -31.59 -6.84
C LYS A 24 -9.94 -30.54 -7.68
N GLN A 25 -10.76 -29.70 -7.06
CA GLN A 25 -11.46 -28.62 -7.75
C GLN A 25 -10.50 -27.52 -8.23
N ARG A 26 -9.44 -27.22 -7.46
CA ARG A 26 -8.42 -26.25 -7.89
C ARG A 26 -7.65 -26.72 -9.14
N GLU A 27 -7.42 -28.01 -9.28
CA GLU A 27 -6.76 -28.59 -10.45
C GLU A 27 -7.60 -28.43 -11.74
N LEU A 28 -8.93 -28.34 -11.61
CA LEU A 28 -9.88 -28.15 -12.72
C LEU A 28 -10.26 -26.68 -12.94
N SER A 29 -9.92 -25.82 -12.01
CA SER A 29 -10.37 -24.43 -12.02
C SER A 29 -9.63 -23.57 -13.04
N GLN A 30 -10.37 -22.75 -13.76
CA GLN A 30 -9.84 -21.77 -14.73
C GLN A 30 -9.29 -20.52 -14.07
N MET A 31 -9.60 -20.28 -12.78
CA MET A 31 -9.04 -19.18 -12.01
C MET A 31 -8.80 -19.58 -10.55
N ALA A 32 -7.89 -18.86 -9.89
CA ALA A 32 -7.65 -18.92 -8.46
C ALA A 32 -7.63 -17.50 -7.94
N VAL A 33 -8.67 -17.09 -7.24
CA VAL A 33 -8.81 -15.76 -6.69
C VAL A 33 -8.97 -15.83 -5.18
N THR A 34 -8.16 -15.08 -4.44
CA THR A 34 -8.34 -14.88 -3.00
C THR A 34 -8.92 -13.49 -2.79
N VAL A 35 -10.03 -13.40 -2.07
CA VAL A 35 -10.70 -12.15 -1.74
C VAL A 35 -10.76 -12.00 -0.24
N ALA A 36 -10.15 -10.95 0.29
CA ALA A 36 -10.32 -10.56 1.69
C ALA A 36 -11.19 -9.30 1.77
N SER A 37 -12.16 -9.31 2.68
CA SER A 37 -13.14 -8.24 2.80
C SER A 37 -13.41 -7.84 4.25
N THR A 38 -13.73 -6.58 4.44
CA THR A 38 -14.48 -6.07 5.60
C THR A 38 -15.98 -6.18 5.33
N ASP A 39 -16.81 -5.69 6.24
CA ASP A 39 -18.26 -5.63 6.07
C ASP A 39 -18.73 -4.72 4.93
N SER A 40 -17.90 -3.79 4.50
CA SER A 40 -18.28 -2.77 3.51
C SER A 40 -17.33 -2.64 2.32
N ARG A 41 -16.15 -3.27 2.37
CA ARG A 41 -15.11 -3.08 1.35
C ARG A 41 -14.31 -4.36 1.13
N ILE A 42 -13.89 -4.56 -0.11
CA ILE A 42 -12.82 -5.50 -0.44
C ILE A 42 -11.49 -4.87 -0.04
N ALA A 43 -10.74 -5.56 0.82
CA ALA A 43 -9.48 -5.08 1.36
C ALA A 43 -8.27 -5.61 0.58
N MET A 44 -8.37 -6.85 0.05
CA MET A 44 -7.29 -7.48 -0.71
C MET A 44 -7.87 -8.42 -1.78
N ILE A 45 -7.22 -8.42 -2.93
CA ILE A 45 -7.46 -9.37 -4.01
C ILE A 45 -6.10 -9.91 -4.46
N GLU A 46 -6.01 -11.23 -4.59
CA GLU A 46 -4.89 -11.91 -5.22
C GLU A 46 -5.46 -12.88 -6.26
N ALA A 47 -5.06 -12.74 -7.52
CA ALA A 47 -5.69 -13.46 -8.62
C ALA A 47 -4.68 -14.02 -9.61
N GLY A 48 -4.94 -15.26 -10.05
CA GLY A 48 -4.35 -15.89 -11.21
C GLY A 48 -5.45 -16.54 -12.06
N ALA A 49 -5.33 -16.51 -13.39
CA ALA A 49 -6.33 -17.06 -14.27
C ALA A 49 -5.76 -17.50 -15.61
N ASN A 50 -6.44 -18.45 -16.26
CA ASN A 50 -6.17 -18.94 -17.61
C ASN A 50 -7.07 -18.21 -18.60
N ILE A 51 -6.74 -16.93 -18.88
CA ILE A 51 -7.46 -16.08 -19.88
C ILE A 51 -8.97 -16.03 -19.60
N VAL A 52 -9.34 -15.72 -18.35
CA VAL A 52 -10.74 -15.50 -17.94
C VAL A 52 -11.14 -14.07 -18.31
N PRO A 53 -12.34 -13.83 -18.92
CA PRO A 53 -12.83 -12.49 -19.23
C PRO A 53 -12.96 -11.60 -18.00
N ASP A 54 -12.79 -10.27 -18.17
CA ASP A 54 -12.73 -9.31 -17.07
C ASP A 54 -14.04 -9.26 -16.27
N ASP A 55 -15.18 -9.36 -16.93
CA ASP A 55 -16.51 -9.41 -16.30
C ASP A 55 -16.72 -10.68 -15.47
N VAL A 56 -16.21 -11.82 -15.94
CA VAL A 56 -16.25 -13.08 -15.18
C VAL A 56 -15.32 -13.00 -13.97
N MET A 57 -14.11 -12.44 -14.13
CA MET A 57 -13.20 -12.20 -13.01
C MET A 57 -13.83 -11.27 -11.96
N TYR A 58 -14.44 -10.17 -12.39
CA TYR A 58 -15.15 -9.25 -11.50
C TYR A 58 -16.26 -9.94 -10.73
N ASN A 59 -17.09 -10.74 -11.41
CA ASN A 59 -18.17 -11.48 -10.77
C ASN A 59 -17.65 -12.52 -9.76
N GLY A 60 -16.52 -13.17 -10.06
CA GLY A 60 -15.84 -14.07 -9.12
C GLY A 60 -15.37 -13.35 -7.85
N ILE A 61 -14.79 -12.16 -8.00
CA ILE A 61 -14.39 -11.32 -6.87
C ILE A 61 -15.61 -10.93 -6.02
N MET A 62 -16.72 -10.55 -6.66
CA MET A 62 -17.95 -10.19 -5.96
C MET A 62 -18.58 -11.39 -5.24
N ALA A 63 -18.58 -12.59 -5.85
CA ALA A 63 -19.01 -13.83 -5.20
C ALA A 63 -18.17 -14.13 -3.94
N GLY A 64 -16.86 -13.90 -3.99
CA GLY A 64 -15.98 -14.01 -2.83
C GLY A 64 -16.31 -12.97 -1.74
N HIS A 65 -16.62 -11.75 -2.13
CA HIS A 65 -17.04 -10.69 -1.21
C HIS A 65 -18.35 -11.05 -0.49
N GLU A 66 -19.36 -11.55 -1.22
CA GLU A 66 -20.62 -12.02 -0.63
C GLU A 66 -20.42 -13.17 0.36
N ALA A 67 -19.57 -14.14 0.01
CA ALA A 67 -19.25 -15.25 0.91
C ALA A 67 -18.59 -14.74 2.20
N ASN A 68 -17.70 -13.76 2.10
CA ASN A 68 -17.06 -13.11 3.23
C ASN A 68 -18.09 -12.43 4.17
N GLN A 69 -19.16 -11.82 3.63
CA GLN A 69 -20.19 -11.19 4.48
C GLN A 69 -20.84 -12.16 5.46
N LYS A 70 -21.10 -13.41 5.03
CA LYS A 70 -21.67 -14.44 5.90
C LYS A 70 -20.71 -14.82 7.04
N ILE A 71 -19.43 -14.92 6.75
CA ILE A 71 -18.39 -15.21 7.76
C ILE A 71 -18.23 -14.04 8.72
N ILE A 72 -18.22 -12.82 8.20
CA ILE A 72 -18.12 -11.59 9.01
C ILE A 72 -19.30 -11.45 9.97
N GLU A 73 -20.52 -11.75 9.51
CA GLU A 73 -21.69 -11.72 10.40
C GLU A 73 -21.59 -12.77 11.52
N PHE A 74 -21.11 -13.96 11.21
CA PHE A 74 -20.84 -14.99 12.22
C PHE A 74 -19.79 -14.50 13.25
N ILE A 75 -18.70 -13.87 12.79
CA ILE A 75 -17.68 -13.30 13.69
C ILE A 75 -18.28 -12.20 14.58
N LYS A 76 -19.12 -11.33 14.01
CA LYS A 76 -19.83 -10.29 14.77
C LYS A 76 -20.78 -10.90 15.82
N GLN A 77 -21.45 -11.99 15.49
CA GLN A 77 -22.28 -12.70 16.45
C GLN A 77 -21.44 -13.27 17.61
N ALA A 78 -20.35 -13.97 17.31
CA ALA A 78 -19.43 -14.46 18.33
C ALA A 78 -18.87 -13.32 19.19
N GLN A 79 -18.56 -12.18 18.60
CA GLN A 79 -18.11 -10.99 19.33
C GLN A 79 -19.20 -10.47 20.30
N ARG A 80 -20.45 -10.47 19.89
CA ARG A 80 -21.57 -10.06 20.79
C ARG A 80 -21.75 -11.00 21.96
N GLU A 81 -21.54 -12.31 21.77
CA GLU A 81 -21.79 -13.34 22.78
C GLU A 81 -20.64 -13.49 23.79
N ILE A 82 -19.40 -13.46 23.33
CA ILE A 82 -18.21 -13.77 24.13
C ILE A 82 -17.13 -12.68 24.09
N GLY A 83 -17.39 -11.56 23.41
CA GLY A 83 -16.45 -10.47 23.29
C GLY A 83 -16.13 -9.82 24.64
N LYS A 84 -14.89 -9.42 24.81
CA LYS A 84 -14.46 -8.66 26.00
C LYS A 84 -14.37 -7.17 25.66
N PRO A 85 -14.59 -6.27 26.63
CA PRO A 85 -14.32 -4.86 26.44
C PRO A 85 -12.84 -4.65 26.07
N LYS A 86 -12.59 -3.72 25.15
CA LYS A 86 -11.22 -3.37 24.79
C LYS A 86 -10.54 -2.66 25.97
N PHE A 87 -9.28 -2.97 26.18
CA PHE A 87 -8.46 -2.24 27.14
C PHE A 87 -8.09 -0.85 26.60
N GLU A 88 -7.91 0.08 27.49
CA GLU A 88 -7.40 1.41 27.15
C GLU A 88 -5.88 1.35 26.95
N TYR A 89 -5.37 2.09 26.00
CA TYR A 89 -3.94 2.23 25.72
C TYR A 89 -3.63 3.69 25.37
N PRO A 90 -2.43 4.17 25.71
CA PRO A 90 -2.01 5.52 25.32
C PRO A 90 -1.96 5.63 23.77
N SER A 91 -2.51 6.72 23.27
CA SER A 91 -2.56 6.99 21.84
C SER A 91 -1.51 8.03 21.46
N ASN A 92 -0.67 7.72 20.48
CA ASN A 92 0.29 8.66 19.89
C ASN A 92 -0.36 9.54 18.80
N LYS A 93 -1.69 9.64 18.76
CA LYS A 93 -2.34 10.57 17.84
C LYS A 93 -2.07 12.00 18.29
N PRO A 94 -1.57 12.86 17.39
CA PRO A 94 -1.37 14.27 17.72
C PRO A 94 -2.68 14.94 18.07
N ALA A 95 -2.66 15.81 19.07
CA ALA A 95 -3.76 16.72 19.35
C ALA A 95 -4.03 17.60 18.13
N LYS A 96 -5.28 18.00 17.94
CA LYS A 96 -5.67 18.79 16.76
C LYS A 96 -4.95 20.14 16.72
N GLU A 97 -4.84 20.79 17.86
CA GLU A 97 -4.19 22.06 18.03
C GLU A 97 -2.69 22.00 17.67
N MET A 98 -2.02 20.94 18.11
CA MET A 98 -0.62 20.68 17.77
C MET A 98 -0.45 20.43 16.26
N PHE A 99 -1.32 19.62 15.66
CA PHE A 99 -1.29 19.36 14.23
C PHE A 99 -1.47 20.67 13.43
N GLU A 100 -2.41 21.52 13.82
CA GLU A 100 -2.66 22.81 13.17
C GLU A 100 -1.49 23.78 13.39
N GLY A 101 -0.92 23.85 14.57
CA GLY A 101 0.24 24.69 14.86
C GLY A 101 1.49 24.32 14.03
N ILE A 102 1.79 23.02 13.93
CA ILE A 102 2.91 22.54 13.10
C ILE A 102 2.61 22.75 11.62
N ARG A 103 1.38 22.51 11.18
CA ARG A 103 0.96 22.80 9.80
C ARG A 103 1.21 24.25 9.45
N ASP A 104 0.71 25.18 10.26
CA ASP A 104 0.81 26.62 9.97
C ASP A 104 2.25 27.11 10.03
N PHE A 105 3.09 26.45 10.81
CA PHE A 105 4.52 26.76 10.90
C PHE A 105 5.32 26.23 9.69
N ALA A 106 5.07 25.01 9.22
CA ALA A 106 5.99 24.31 8.31
C ALA A 106 5.42 24.00 6.92
N ILE A 107 4.11 24.22 6.65
CA ILE A 107 3.47 23.69 5.44
C ILE A 107 4.07 24.23 4.14
N GLU A 108 4.45 25.51 4.08
CA GLU A 108 4.99 26.11 2.86
C GLU A 108 6.42 25.61 2.60
N ASP A 109 7.23 25.49 3.65
CA ASP A 109 8.58 24.94 3.54
C ASP A 109 8.56 23.48 3.14
N ILE A 110 7.62 22.69 3.68
CA ILE A 110 7.41 21.28 3.28
C ILE A 110 7.02 21.18 1.80
N LYS A 111 6.13 22.04 1.30
CA LYS A 111 5.76 22.07 -0.12
C LYS A 111 6.98 22.34 -1.00
N LEU A 112 7.80 23.34 -0.65
CA LEU A 112 9.02 23.66 -1.39
C LEU A 112 10.05 22.52 -1.35
N ALA A 113 10.19 21.86 -0.19
CA ALA A 113 11.10 20.72 -0.05
C ALA A 113 10.65 19.50 -0.88
N LEU A 114 9.34 19.26 -0.96
CA LEU A 114 8.77 18.14 -1.71
C LEU A 114 8.76 18.35 -3.22
N ASP A 115 8.87 19.60 -3.69
CA ASP A 115 8.80 19.94 -5.12
C ASP A 115 10.15 19.67 -5.83
N THR A 116 10.48 18.41 -5.98
CA THR A 116 11.66 17.91 -6.69
C THR A 116 11.48 16.44 -7.08
N ASP A 117 12.04 16.05 -8.22
CA ASP A 117 12.09 14.67 -8.71
C ASP A 117 13.23 13.85 -8.08
N ASP A 118 14.23 14.52 -7.49
CA ASP A 118 15.37 13.87 -6.83
C ASP A 118 15.08 13.61 -5.34
N LYS A 119 15.13 12.32 -4.97
CA LYS A 119 14.89 11.87 -3.59
C LYS A 119 15.92 12.45 -2.62
N ASN A 120 17.20 12.49 -2.99
CA ASN A 120 18.26 12.95 -2.10
C ASN A 120 18.13 14.45 -1.82
N VAL A 121 17.78 15.24 -2.85
CA VAL A 121 17.51 16.67 -2.73
C VAL A 121 16.32 16.91 -1.82
N ARG A 122 15.24 16.15 -2.00
CA ARG A 122 14.05 16.21 -1.14
C ARG A 122 14.38 15.94 0.31
N ASP A 123 15.07 14.82 0.58
CA ASP A 123 15.42 14.39 1.93
C ASP A 123 16.35 15.43 2.61
N ALA A 124 17.32 15.98 1.88
CA ALA A 124 18.20 17.06 2.37
C ALA A 124 17.45 18.37 2.67
N ARG A 125 16.40 18.70 1.92
CA ARG A 125 15.56 19.87 2.17
C ARG A 125 14.58 19.67 3.32
N LEU A 126 14.08 18.45 3.53
CA LEU A 126 13.13 18.15 4.60
C LEU A 126 13.79 18.09 5.98
N GLN A 127 15.04 17.64 6.07
CA GLN A 127 15.70 17.45 7.36
C GLN A 127 15.77 18.73 8.19
N PRO A 128 16.20 19.89 7.67
CA PRO A 128 16.20 21.13 8.47
C PRO A 128 14.81 21.58 8.94
N ILE A 129 13.76 21.25 8.18
CA ILE A 129 12.39 21.58 8.55
C ILE A 129 11.92 20.69 9.71
N ILE A 130 12.26 19.40 9.66
CA ILE A 130 12.01 18.45 10.74
C ILE A 130 12.71 18.90 12.02
N ASP A 131 14.00 19.25 11.93
CA ASP A 131 14.79 19.71 13.07
C ASP A 131 14.19 21.00 13.68
N ALA A 132 13.76 21.96 12.86
CA ALA A 132 13.11 23.19 13.32
C ALA A 132 11.74 22.93 13.98
N VAL A 133 10.98 21.93 13.50
CA VAL A 133 9.72 21.51 14.15
C VAL A 133 10.01 20.88 15.51
N HIS A 134 11.00 20.03 15.60
CA HIS A 134 11.42 19.44 16.87
C HIS A 134 11.90 20.52 17.85
N GLU A 135 12.81 21.41 17.44
CA GLU A 135 13.29 22.50 18.28
C GLU A 135 12.16 23.37 18.86
N LYS A 136 11.11 23.60 18.06
CA LYS A 136 10.01 24.49 18.46
C LYS A 136 8.93 23.80 19.29
N PHE A 137 8.66 22.50 19.06
CA PHE A 137 7.49 21.82 19.61
C PHE A 137 7.81 20.67 20.55
N ASP A 138 9.07 20.24 20.72
CA ASP A 138 9.46 19.14 21.61
C ASP A 138 8.97 19.36 23.05
N GLU A 139 9.09 20.58 23.59
CA GLU A 139 8.65 20.91 24.95
C GLU A 139 7.14 20.69 25.16
N GLN A 140 6.35 20.67 24.08
CA GLN A 140 4.90 20.47 24.13
C GLN A 140 4.50 18.99 24.07
N CYS A 141 5.46 18.07 23.93
CA CYS A 141 5.20 16.66 23.67
C CYS A 141 5.34 15.73 24.87
N GLU A 142 5.58 16.25 26.10
CA GLU A 142 5.62 15.45 27.34
C GLU A 142 6.38 14.11 27.19
N ASP A 143 7.61 14.07 26.77
CA ASP A 143 8.44 12.87 26.54
C ASP A 143 8.08 12.00 25.30
N ASN A 144 7.13 12.40 24.47
CA ASN A 144 6.74 11.63 23.26
C ASN A 144 6.93 12.40 21.95
N THR A 145 8.17 12.65 21.58
CA THR A 145 8.54 13.38 20.33
C THR A 145 8.14 12.65 19.04
N ALA A 146 7.88 11.33 19.10
CA ALA A 146 7.37 10.56 17.96
C ALA A 146 6.03 11.09 17.41
N VAL A 147 5.29 11.89 18.19
CA VAL A 147 4.09 12.59 17.73
C VAL A 147 4.42 13.62 16.65
N LEU A 148 5.56 14.31 16.74
CA LEU A 148 6.01 15.31 15.75
C LEU A 148 6.33 14.65 14.41
N ASP A 149 7.03 13.52 14.42
CA ASP A 149 7.32 12.74 13.22
C ASP A 149 6.04 12.27 12.53
N GLU A 150 5.05 11.85 13.32
CA GLU A 150 3.74 11.44 12.79
C GLU A 150 2.99 12.63 12.17
N VAL A 151 3.07 13.83 12.75
CA VAL A 151 2.49 15.05 12.15
C VAL A 151 3.19 15.38 10.84
N MET A 152 4.52 15.39 10.82
CA MET A 152 5.33 15.66 9.64
C MET A 152 5.01 14.68 8.52
N TYR A 153 4.92 13.38 8.82
CA TYR A 153 4.50 12.37 7.85
C TYR A 153 3.10 12.62 7.28
N LYS A 154 2.13 12.94 8.14
CA LYS A 154 0.75 13.24 7.73
C LYS A 154 0.65 14.49 6.86
N LEU A 155 1.43 15.54 7.16
CA LEU A 155 1.48 16.76 6.37
C LEU A 155 2.04 16.49 4.98
N GLN A 156 3.18 15.81 4.88
CA GLN A 156 3.78 15.40 3.60
C GLN A 156 2.79 14.57 2.77
N LYS A 157 2.18 13.55 3.38
CA LYS A 157 1.18 12.70 2.73
C LYS A 157 -0.03 13.49 2.23
N LYS A 158 -0.51 14.48 2.99
CA LYS A 158 -1.64 15.35 2.61
C LYS A 158 -1.28 16.24 1.44
N ILE A 159 -0.09 16.86 1.44
CA ILE A 159 0.40 17.72 0.36
C ILE A 159 0.49 16.91 -0.95
N VAL A 160 1.17 15.77 -0.92
CA VAL A 160 1.34 14.90 -2.11
C VAL A 160 -0.01 14.42 -2.64
N ARG A 161 -0.95 14.07 -1.75
CA ARG A 161 -2.30 13.67 -2.17
C ARG A 161 -3.06 14.82 -2.84
N ASN A 162 -2.97 16.03 -2.32
CA ASN A 162 -3.60 17.20 -2.93
C ASN A 162 -3.02 17.47 -4.32
N TRP A 163 -1.69 17.40 -4.47
CA TRP A 163 -1.04 17.53 -5.78
C TRP A 163 -1.51 16.50 -6.80
N LEU A 164 -1.74 15.25 -6.37
CA LEU A 164 -2.29 14.23 -7.27
C LEU A 164 -3.71 14.60 -7.77
N TYR A 165 -4.55 15.20 -6.92
CA TYR A 165 -5.86 15.70 -7.35
C TYR A 165 -5.76 16.91 -8.31
N GLU A 166 -4.69 17.67 -8.21
CA GLU A 166 -4.35 18.79 -9.11
C GLU A 166 -3.63 18.32 -10.40
N GLY A 167 -3.43 17.03 -10.57
CA GLY A 167 -2.73 16.43 -11.71
C GLY A 167 -1.20 16.52 -11.63
N LYS A 168 -0.65 16.91 -10.47
CA LYS A 168 0.80 17.03 -10.25
C LYS A 168 1.33 15.82 -9.51
N ARG A 169 2.40 15.21 -10.03
CA ARG A 169 3.19 14.17 -9.35
C ARG A 169 4.50 14.75 -8.83
N VAL A 170 4.97 14.24 -7.69
CA VAL A 170 6.22 14.67 -7.03
C VAL A 170 7.44 14.50 -7.93
N ASP A 171 7.44 13.46 -8.76
CA ASP A 171 8.54 13.11 -9.67
C ASP A 171 8.46 13.82 -11.04
N GLY A 172 7.61 14.83 -11.17
CA GLY A 172 7.49 15.67 -12.38
C GLY A 172 6.81 15.00 -13.58
N ARG A 173 6.44 13.71 -13.48
CA ARG A 173 5.74 13.00 -14.57
C ARG A 173 4.27 13.39 -14.65
N GLY A 174 3.68 13.27 -15.83
CA GLY A 174 2.23 13.30 -16.02
C GLY A 174 1.53 12.14 -15.29
N ILE A 175 0.22 12.25 -15.06
CA ILE A 175 -0.56 11.22 -14.33
C ILE A 175 -0.49 9.86 -15.02
N ASP A 176 -0.56 9.84 -16.35
CA ASP A 176 -0.55 8.63 -17.17
C ASP A 176 0.87 8.24 -17.66
N GLU A 177 1.89 9.00 -17.28
CA GLU A 177 3.25 8.77 -17.70
C GLU A 177 3.92 7.67 -16.87
N ILE A 178 4.43 6.63 -17.51
CA ILE A 178 5.23 5.58 -16.87
C ILE A 178 6.68 6.04 -16.70
N ARG A 179 7.39 5.45 -15.73
CA ARG A 179 8.83 5.70 -15.57
C ARG A 179 9.60 5.22 -16.79
N PRO A 180 10.72 5.89 -17.19
CA PRO A 180 11.58 5.41 -18.26
C PRO A 180 12.02 3.98 -17.99
N LEU A 181 11.92 3.14 -19.01
CA LEU A 181 12.34 1.73 -18.98
C LEU A 181 13.53 1.55 -19.90
N ALA A 182 14.54 0.80 -19.44
CA ALA A 182 15.64 0.35 -20.26
C ALA A 182 16.02 -1.09 -19.91
N ALA A 183 16.48 -1.85 -20.90
CA ALA A 183 16.96 -3.21 -20.73
C ALA A 183 18.17 -3.43 -21.62
N GLU A 184 19.20 -4.07 -21.08
CA GLU A 184 20.42 -4.44 -21.78
C GLU A 184 20.81 -5.87 -21.41
N VAL A 185 21.47 -6.57 -22.33
CA VAL A 185 22.01 -7.92 -22.12
C VAL A 185 23.51 -7.95 -22.37
N GLY A 186 24.19 -8.95 -21.79
CA GLY A 186 25.63 -9.12 -21.99
C GLY A 186 26.48 -8.05 -21.29
N VAL A 187 25.97 -7.42 -20.25
CA VAL A 187 26.66 -6.31 -19.53
C VAL A 187 27.86 -6.77 -18.69
N LEU A 188 27.90 -8.05 -18.30
CA LEU A 188 29.01 -8.63 -17.54
C LEU A 188 29.86 -9.56 -18.42
N PRO A 189 31.17 -9.31 -18.60
CA PRO A 189 31.96 -10.01 -19.61
C PRO A 189 32.43 -11.42 -19.19
N ARG A 190 32.33 -11.79 -17.90
CA ARG A 190 32.89 -13.05 -17.35
C ARG A 190 31.84 -14.07 -16.93
N VAL A 191 30.56 -13.81 -17.22
CA VAL A 191 29.46 -14.74 -16.89
C VAL A 191 28.89 -15.32 -18.18
N HIS A 192 28.17 -16.43 -18.10
CA HIS A 192 27.58 -17.08 -19.26
C HIS A 192 26.37 -16.30 -19.82
N GLY A 193 25.74 -15.49 -19.00
CA GLY A 193 24.71 -14.56 -19.40
C GLY A 193 24.51 -13.48 -18.35
N SER A 194 24.11 -12.29 -18.78
CA SER A 194 23.69 -11.21 -17.89
C SER A 194 22.65 -10.33 -18.53
N GLY A 195 21.77 -9.77 -17.72
CA GLY A 195 20.76 -8.80 -18.11
C GLY A 195 20.60 -7.73 -17.07
N ILE A 196 20.45 -6.49 -17.49
CA ILE A 196 20.12 -5.37 -16.65
C ILE A 196 18.77 -4.80 -17.08
N PHE A 197 17.94 -4.46 -16.11
CA PHE A 197 16.67 -3.78 -16.32
C PHE A 197 16.57 -2.58 -15.41
N THR A 198 16.20 -1.45 -15.95
CA THR A 198 15.97 -0.23 -15.15
C THR A 198 14.56 0.30 -15.36
N ARG A 199 13.98 0.80 -14.28
CA ARG A 199 12.73 1.56 -14.27
C ARG A 199 12.93 2.83 -13.45
N GLY A 200 13.21 3.93 -14.12
CA GLY A 200 13.70 5.16 -13.48
C GLY A 200 14.99 4.89 -12.71
N GLN A 201 15.00 5.17 -11.43
CA GLN A 201 16.17 4.95 -10.54
C GLN A 201 16.27 3.51 -10.00
N THR A 202 15.27 2.65 -10.23
CA THR A 202 15.30 1.26 -9.78
C THR A 202 16.01 0.40 -10.81
N LEU A 203 16.99 -0.36 -10.36
CA LEU A 203 17.82 -1.24 -11.19
C LEU A 203 17.72 -2.67 -10.69
N SER A 204 17.59 -3.62 -11.62
CA SER A 204 17.74 -5.05 -11.42
C SER A 204 18.86 -5.58 -12.32
N LEU A 205 19.79 -6.31 -11.75
CA LEU A 205 20.88 -6.98 -12.47
C LEU A 205 20.77 -8.49 -12.21
N ILE A 206 20.74 -9.25 -13.27
CA ILE A 206 20.71 -10.72 -13.24
C ILE A 206 21.94 -11.24 -13.97
N HIS A 207 22.57 -12.27 -13.45
CA HIS A 207 23.64 -13.02 -14.14
C HIS A 207 23.37 -14.53 -14.03
N ILE A 208 23.83 -15.25 -15.03
CA ILE A 208 23.72 -16.70 -15.13
C ILE A 208 25.13 -17.26 -15.18
N SER A 209 25.42 -18.23 -14.30
CA SER A 209 26.62 -19.06 -14.35
C SER A 209 26.19 -20.51 -14.56
N GLU A 210 26.62 -21.11 -15.66
CA GLU A 210 26.43 -22.55 -15.86
C GLU A 210 27.47 -23.30 -15.02
N PRO A 211 27.11 -24.43 -14.38
CA PRO A 211 28.08 -25.29 -13.74
C PRO A 211 29.02 -25.89 -14.78
N THR A 212 30.32 -25.70 -14.62
CA THR A 212 31.38 -26.34 -15.43
C THR A 212 31.55 -27.78 -14.99
#